data_3d96f8f5f2892088cbcdee8355d6894d
#
_entry.id   3d96f8f5f2892088cbcdee8355d6894d
#
_cell.length_a   1.000
_cell.length_b   1.000
_cell.length_c   1.000
_cell.angle_alpha   90.00
_cell.angle_beta   90.00
_cell.angle_gamma   90.00
#
_symmetry.space_group_name_H-M   'P 1'
#
loop_
_entity.id
_entity.type
_entity.pdbx_description
1 polymer ?
#
loop_
_entity_poly.entity_id
_entity_poly.type
_entity_poly.pdbx_seq_one_letter_code
_entity_poly.pdbx_strand_id
1 'polypeptide(L)'
;LAFDRWRVHELKRELDQIGCSVPLVEHGQGYKDMSPAVDIVERLIIQGKVRHGLHPALTWCANNAIVIRDPAGGRKFDKSNTKYRSRIDVLVAMAMALSAGAIKERSKVVDIETMIA
;
A
#
# COMPACT_ATOMS: atom_id res chain seq x y z
N LEU A 1 -5.13 3.30 8.57
CA LEU A 1 -3.69 3.38 8.37
C LEU A 1 -3.11 1.98 8.15
N ALA A 2 -2.54 1.75 6.96
CA ALA A 2 -1.83 0.51 6.68
C ALA A 2 -0.43 0.57 7.29
N PHE A 3 0.02 -0.50 7.89
CA PHE A 3 1.34 -0.57 8.50
C PHE A 3 1.98 -1.95 8.29
N ASP A 4 3.31 -1.99 8.29
CA ASP A 4 4.05 -3.24 8.35
C ASP A 4 3.96 -3.82 9.77
N ARG A 5 3.82 -5.14 9.88
CA ARG A 5 3.63 -5.83 11.16
C ARG A 5 4.82 -5.76 12.11
N TRP A 6 5.99 -5.36 11.63
CA TRP A 6 7.16 -5.16 12.45
C TRP A 6 6.99 -3.95 13.37
N ARG A 7 7.28 -4.11 14.65
CA ARG A 7 7.26 -3.04 15.65
C ARG A 7 5.90 -2.36 15.83
N VAL A 8 4.81 -3.05 15.47
CA VAL A 8 3.45 -2.51 15.61
C VAL A 8 3.09 -2.13 17.06
N HIS A 9 3.63 -2.86 18.03
CA HIS A 9 3.37 -2.58 19.45
C HIS A 9 3.91 -1.22 19.88
N GLU A 10 5.06 -0.83 19.35
CA GLU A 10 5.64 0.49 19.60
C GLU A 10 4.75 1.59 18.99
N LEU A 11 4.33 1.41 17.75
CA LEU A 11 3.43 2.36 17.08
C LEU A 11 2.12 2.51 17.84
N LYS A 12 1.48 1.41 18.25
CA LYS A 12 0.24 1.45 19.03
C LYS A 12 0.40 2.21 20.33
N ARG A 13 1.49 1.95 21.05
CA ARG A 13 1.80 2.64 22.31
C ARG A 13 1.96 4.14 22.11
N GLU A 14 2.70 4.56 21.09
CA GLU A 14 2.90 5.99 20.79
C GLU A 14 1.59 6.67 20.39
N LEU A 15 0.76 6.02 19.56
CA LEU A 15 -0.55 6.54 19.19
C LEU A 15 -1.47 6.67 20.40
N ASP A 16 -1.48 5.70 21.30
CA ASP A 16 -2.27 5.76 22.54
C ASP A 16 -1.82 6.90 23.45
N GLN A 17 -0.51 7.16 23.56
CA GLN A 17 0.05 8.25 24.37
C GLN A 17 -0.40 9.62 23.89
N ILE A 18 -0.50 9.82 22.57
CA ILE A 18 -0.95 11.10 22.00
C ILE A 18 -2.47 11.18 21.83
N GLY A 19 -3.20 10.15 22.25
CA GLY A 19 -4.66 10.13 22.16
C GLY A 19 -5.18 9.98 20.73
N CYS A 20 -4.37 9.43 19.82
CA CYS A 20 -4.75 9.24 18.43
C CYS A 20 -5.42 7.87 18.23
N SER A 21 -6.68 7.86 17.79
CA SER A 21 -7.40 6.63 17.47
C SER A 21 -7.61 6.51 15.96
N VAL A 22 -6.57 6.04 15.27
CA VAL A 22 -6.62 5.77 13.83
C VAL A 22 -6.81 4.27 13.62
N PRO A 23 -7.74 3.84 12.74
CA PRO A 23 -7.85 2.43 12.38
C PRO A 23 -6.52 1.92 11.79
N LEU A 24 -6.00 0.83 12.35
CA LEU A 24 -4.76 0.22 11.91
C LEU A 24 -5.06 -1.05 11.11
N VAL A 25 -4.49 -1.15 9.91
CA VAL A 25 -4.61 -2.32 9.03
C VAL A 25 -3.24 -2.91 8.82
N GLU A 26 -3.05 -4.16 9.24
CA GLU A 26 -1.81 -4.89 9.02
C GLU A 26 -1.64 -5.20 7.53
N HIS A 27 -0.46 -4.91 6.98
CA HIS A 27 -0.13 -5.13 5.58
C HIS A 27 1.30 -5.60 5.44
N GLY A 28 1.50 -6.80 4.90
CA GLY A 28 2.83 -7.33 4.63
C GLY A 28 3.45 -6.72 3.37
N GLN A 29 4.76 -6.85 3.25
CA GLN A 29 5.53 -6.38 2.11
C GLN A 29 6.03 -7.51 1.20
N GLY A 30 5.66 -8.75 1.49
CA GLY A 30 5.94 -9.91 0.63
C GLY A 30 5.03 -9.96 -0.59
N TYR A 31 5.27 -10.91 -1.49
CA TYR A 31 4.50 -11.06 -2.72
C TYR A 31 3.01 -11.29 -2.47
N LYS A 32 2.65 -12.03 -1.43
CA LYS A 32 1.25 -12.34 -1.11
C LYS A 32 0.41 -11.08 -0.87
N ASP A 33 0.92 -10.14 -0.08
CA ASP A 33 0.19 -8.92 0.27
C ASP A 33 0.40 -7.81 -0.75
N MET A 34 1.60 -7.72 -1.33
CA MET A 34 1.93 -6.66 -2.29
C MET A 34 1.39 -6.91 -3.69
N SER A 35 1.19 -8.16 -4.10
CA SER A 35 0.68 -8.46 -5.44
C SER A 35 -0.69 -7.81 -5.71
N PRO A 36 -1.70 -7.95 -4.85
CA PRO A 36 -2.95 -7.21 -5.02
C PRO A 36 -2.77 -5.70 -4.97
N ALA A 37 -1.85 -5.19 -4.15
CA ALA A 37 -1.57 -3.76 -4.06
C ALA A 37 -1.00 -3.21 -5.37
N VAL A 38 -0.06 -3.91 -6.00
CA VAL A 38 0.48 -3.55 -7.32
C VAL A 38 -0.62 -3.54 -8.37
N ASP A 39 -1.50 -4.54 -8.37
CA ASP A 39 -2.63 -4.60 -9.31
C ASP A 39 -3.58 -3.41 -9.15
N ILE A 40 -3.86 -2.99 -7.92
CA ILE A 40 -4.70 -1.83 -7.64
C ILE A 40 -4.04 -0.54 -8.14
N VAL A 41 -2.77 -0.33 -7.86
CA VAL A 41 -2.02 0.84 -8.32
C VAL A 41 -2.02 0.92 -9.84
N GLU A 42 -1.69 -0.18 -10.51
CA GLU A 42 -1.68 -0.26 -11.97
C GLU A 42 -3.05 0.07 -12.56
N ARG A 43 -4.11 -0.53 -12.03
CA ARG A 43 -5.47 -0.29 -12.49
C ARG A 43 -5.89 1.17 -12.32
N LEU A 44 -5.61 1.77 -11.16
CA LEU A 44 -5.98 3.15 -10.90
C LEU A 44 -5.21 4.14 -11.78
N ILE A 45 -3.94 3.86 -12.06
CA ILE A 45 -3.14 4.67 -12.98
C ILE A 45 -3.71 4.60 -14.40
N ILE A 46 -4.01 3.40 -14.90
CA ILE A 46 -4.59 3.21 -16.24
C ILE A 46 -5.94 3.91 -16.36
N GLN A 47 -6.76 3.87 -15.31
CA GLN A 47 -8.07 4.54 -15.28
C GLN A 47 -8.00 6.04 -15.04
N GLY A 48 -6.80 6.60 -14.80
CA GLY A 48 -6.63 8.03 -14.52
C GLY A 48 -7.24 8.47 -13.18
N LYS A 49 -7.39 7.57 -12.23
CA LYS A 49 -8.02 7.83 -10.92
C LYS A 49 -7.03 8.18 -9.81
N VAL A 50 -5.74 8.25 -10.10
CA VAL A 50 -4.72 8.65 -9.13
C VAL A 50 -4.45 10.14 -9.23
N ARG A 51 -4.63 10.85 -8.12
CA ARG A 51 -4.26 12.26 -7.99
C ARG A 51 -3.10 12.35 -6.99
N HIS A 52 -1.91 12.62 -7.48
CA HIS A 52 -0.68 12.65 -6.68
C HIS A 52 -0.03 14.04 -6.59
N GLY A 53 -0.59 15.04 -7.27
CA GLY A 53 -0.07 16.42 -7.23
C GLY A 53 1.38 16.57 -7.69
N LEU A 54 1.94 15.60 -8.40
CA LEU A 54 3.35 15.56 -8.82
C LEU A 54 4.32 15.74 -7.65
N HIS A 55 3.99 15.14 -6.49
CA HIS A 55 4.84 15.25 -5.31
C HIS A 55 6.25 14.76 -5.61
N PRO A 56 7.30 15.57 -5.34
CA PRO A 56 8.67 15.24 -5.76
C PRO A 56 9.20 13.91 -5.20
N ALA A 57 8.93 13.62 -3.93
CA ALA A 57 9.36 12.36 -3.31
C ALA A 57 8.69 11.14 -3.93
N LEU A 58 7.38 11.21 -4.23
CA LEU A 58 6.66 10.12 -4.88
C LEU A 58 7.16 9.91 -6.31
N THR A 59 7.35 10.98 -7.08
CA THR A 59 7.89 10.93 -8.44
C THR A 59 9.28 10.30 -8.46
N TRP A 60 10.14 10.69 -7.53
CA TRP A 60 11.47 10.11 -7.40
C TRP A 60 11.42 8.62 -7.05
N CYS A 61 10.58 8.21 -6.11
CA CYS A 61 10.39 6.80 -5.77
C CYS A 61 9.86 5.99 -6.95
N ALA A 62 8.90 6.53 -7.69
CA ALA A 62 8.35 5.86 -8.87
C ALA A 62 9.41 5.64 -9.95
N ASN A 63 10.29 6.61 -10.18
CA ASN A 63 11.40 6.48 -11.12
C ASN A 63 12.46 5.47 -10.67
N ASN A 64 12.56 5.19 -9.38
CA ASN A 64 13.48 4.20 -8.82
C ASN A 64 12.91 2.78 -8.76
N ALA A 65 11.64 2.60 -9.09
CA ALA A 65 10.95 1.33 -8.91
C ALA A 65 10.94 0.48 -10.17
N ILE A 66 11.01 -0.83 -9.95
CA ILE A 66 10.69 -1.86 -10.93
C ILE A 66 9.67 -2.81 -10.32
N VAL A 67 9.01 -3.59 -11.16
CA VAL A 67 8.13 -4.68 -10.73
C VAL A 67 8.87 -6.00 -10.89
N ILE A 68 9.02 -6.73 -9.81
CA ILE A 68 9.59 -8.08 -9.83
C ILE A 68 8.48 -9.12 -9.62
N ARG A 69 8.72 -10.32 -10.13
CA ARG A 69 7.75 -11.42 -10.08
C ARG A 69 8.36 -12.63 -9.39
N ASP A 70 7.54 -13.38 -8.67
CA ASP A 70 7.92 -14.69 -8.16
C ASP A 70 7.52 -15.80 -9.15
N PRO A 71 7.98 -17.05 -8.95
CA PRO A 71 7.62 -18.18 -9.82
C PRO A 71 6.13 -18.47 -9.88
N ALA A 72 5.35 -18.09 -8.86
CA ALA A 72 3.90 -18.27 -8.80
C ALA A 72 3.13 -17.12 -9.49
N GLY A 73 3.82 -16.14 -10.08
CA GLY A 73 3.20 -15.02 -10.76
C GLY A 73 2.85 -13.83 -9.86
N GLY A 74 3.20 -13.87 -8.58
CA GLY A 74 3.05 -12.72 -7.67
C GLY A 74 3.96 -11.57 -8.07
N ARG A 75 3.53 -10.34 -7.79
CA ARG A 75 4.26 -9.12 -8.15
C ARG A 75 4.49 -8.24 -6.92
N LYS A 76 5.61 -7.54 -6.90
CA LYS A 76 5.86 -6.46 -5.94
C LYS A 76 6.80 -5.41 -6.50
N PHE A 77 6.82 -4.24 -5.89
CA PHE A 77 7.80 -3.21 -6.23
C PHE A 77 9.16 -3.51 -5.61
N ASP A 78 10.20 -3.23 -6.36
CA ASP A 78 11.59 -3.30 -5.89
C ASP A 78 12.39 -2.14 -6.46
N LYS A 79 13.58 -1.95 -5.93
CA LYS A 79 14.50 -0.90 -6.37
C LYS A 79 15.14 -1.27 -7.70
N SER A 80 15.13 -0.35 -8.66
CA SER A 80 15.76 -0.56 -9.95
C SER A 80 17.28 -0.65 -9.87
N ASN A 81 17.89 -0.05 -8.85
CA ASN A 81 19.32 -0.09 -8.62
C ASN A 81 19.61 -0.22 -7.12
N THR A 82 20.15 -1.38 -6.72
CA THR A 82 20.48 -1.68 -5.32
C THR A 82 21.84 -1.10 -4.88
N LYS A 83 22.70 -0.70 -5.83
CA LYS A 83 24.04 -0.19 -5.53
C LYS A 83 24.08 1.27 -5.11
N TYR A 84 23.04 2.03 -5.43
CA TYR A 84 22.93 3.45 -5.11
C TYR A 84 21.72 3.69 -4.22
N ARG A 85 21.63 4.88 -3.63
CA ARG A 85 20.63 5.28 -2.65
C ARG A 85 19.19 5.34 -3.22
N SER A 86 18.84 4.42 -4.10
CA SER A 86 17.47 4.31 -4.61
C SER A 86 16.51 3.97 -3.49
N ARG A 87 15.44 4.73 -3.38
CA ARG A 87 14.37 4.54 -2.40
C ARG A 87 13.04 4.42 -3.11
N ILE A 88 12.16 3.58 -2.58
CA ILE A 88 10.80 3.39 -3.09
C ILE A 88 9.76 3.46 -1.97
N ASP A 89 10.15 3.91 -0.78
CA ASP A 89 9.34 3.83 0.43
C ASP A 89 7.99 4.55 0.29
N VAL A 90 7.97 5.72 -0.35
CA VAL A 90 6.73 6.48 -0.58
C VAL A 90 5.78 5.74 -1.53
N LEU A 91 6.31 5.12 -2.57
CA LEU A 91 5.51 4.32 -3.51
C LEU A 91 4.92 3.09 -2.82
N VAL A 92 5.71 2.38 -2.03
CA VAL A 92 5.26 1.22 -1.25
C VAL A 92 4.17 1.64 -0.26
N ALA A 93 4.37 2.73 0.45
CA ALA A 93 3.38 3.27 1.38
C ALA A 93 2.06 3.63 0.68
N MET A 94 2.13 4.25 -0.49
CA MET A 94 0.95 4.56 -1.31
C MET A 94 0.22 3.27 -1.74
N ALA A 95 0.95 2.27 -2.19
CA ALA A 95 0.36 0.98 -2.60
C ALA A 95 -0.34 0.28 -1.44
N MET A 96 0.27 0.26 -0.26
CA MET A 96 -0.32 -0.29 0.95
C MET A 96 -1.60 0.46 1.35
N ALA A 97 -1.59 1.78 1.30
CA ALA A 97 -2.74 2.61 1.63
C ALA A 97 -3.91 2.38 0.66
N LEU A 98 -3.65 2.32 -0.64
CA LEU A 98 -4.66 2.05 -1.66
C LEU A 98 -5.25 0.65 -1.52
N SER A 99 -4.43 -0.34 -1.21
CA SER A 99 -4.86 -1.72 -0.96
C SER A 99 -5.77 -1.80 0.26
N ALA A 100 -5.41 -1.17 1.37
CA ALA A 100 -6.22 -1.12 2.58
C ALA A 100 -7.57 -0.40 2.33
N GLY A 101 -7.56 0.69 1.58
CA GLY A 101 -8.76 1.43 1.19
C GLY A 101 -9.72 0.59 0.34
N ALA A 102 -9.20 -0.16 -0.62
CA ALA A 102 -9.99 -1.03 -1.48
C ALA A 102 -10.67 -2.17 -0.69
N ILE A 103 -9.98 -2.76 0.28
CA ILE A 103 -10.52 -3.79 1.16
C ILE A 103 -11.68 -3.21 1.99
N LYS A 104 -11.53 -2.02 2.53
CA LYS A 104 -12.56 -1.36 3.32
C LYS A 104 -13.81 -1.05 2.48
N GLU A 105 -13.66 -0.60 1.25
CA GLU A 105 -14.78 -0.37 0.32
C GLU A 105 -15.54 -1.65 0.00
N ARG A 106 -14.84 -2.74 -0.26
CA ARG A 106 -15.46 -4.06 -0.51
C ARG A 106 -16.27 -4.52 0.70
N SER A 107 -15.76 -4.35 1.89
CA SER A 107 -16.48 -4.69 3.13
C SER A 107 -17.79 -3.89 3.27
N LYS A 108 -17.77 -2.60 2.94
CA LYS A 108 -18.97 -1.76 2.94
C LYS A 108 -20.02 -2.22 1.93
N VAL A 109 -19.60 -2.58 0.71
CA VAL A 109 -20.51 -3.09 -0.33
C VAL A 109 -21.16 -4.41 0.10
N VAL A 110 -20.39 -5.31 0.67
CA VAL A 110 -20.91 -6.59 1.20
C VAL A 110 -21.93 -6.34 2.30
N ASP A 111 -21.66 -5.42 3.22
CA ASP A 111 -22.57 -5.06 4.31
C ASP A 111 -23.91 -4.51 3.77
N ILE A 112 -23.86 -3.66 2.75
CA ILE A 112 -25.07 -3.11 2.10
C ILE A 112 -25.87 -4.23 1.42
N GLU A 113 -25.24 -5.13 0.69
CA GLU A 113 -25.91 -6.28 0.06
C GLU A 113 -26.55 -7.19 1.09
N THR A 114 -25.90 -7.45 2.20
CA THR A 114 -26.43 -8.24 3.30
C THR A 114 -27.63 -7.55 3.96
N MET A 115 -27.65 -6.23 4.04
CA MET A 115 -28.77 -5.46 4.60
C MET A 115 -29.98 -5.42 3.65
N ILE A 116 -29.78 -5.53 2.36
CA ILE A 116 -30.85 -5.51 1.34
C ILE A 116 -31.50 -6.89 1.15
N ALA A 117 -30.74 -7.93 1.40
CA ALA A 117 -31.20 -9.30 1.31
C ALA A 117 -31.92 -9.74 2.58
#